data_45eb1afa27228f5412ab3c00e4ba2c9d
#
_entry.id   45eb1afa27228f5412ab3c00e4ba2c9d
#
_cell.length_a   1.000
_cell.length_b   1.000
_cell.length_c   1.000
_cell.angle_alpha   90.00
_cell.angle_beta   90.00
_cell.angle_gamma   90.00
#
_symmetry.space_group_name_H-M   'P 1'
#
loop_
_entity.id
_entity.type
_entity.pdbx_description
1 polymer ?
#
loop_
_entity_poly.entity_id
_entity_poly.type
_entity_poly.pdbx_seq_one_letter_code
_entity_poly.pdbx_strand_id
1 'polypeptide(L)'
;TVALQRAQMTRAILLRMIRMAELRDPKETGPHVNRVAGYSVEIYERWAKNNKLERKEIDRTRDNLRMAAMLHDVGKVAISDMILKKPGRFTDEEYGIMKSHTWQGARLFINKQSEFDELAQQVAISHHENWDGTGYPGHVDIESGKPLKTGPNGEPLGRKGEEIPLFGRIVSIADVYDALVSQRVYKDAWTEDDALEEMRKMAGTKFDPELIEVFFQVLPNIRTISDKYKSDL
;
A
#
# COMPACT_ATOMS: atom_id res chain seq x y z
N THR A 1 13.07 26.04 -15.93
CA THR A 1 13.20 26.80 -14.67
C THR A 1 13.86 25.97 -13.59
N VAL A 2 14.55 26.58 -12.63
CA VAL A 2 15.20 25.91 -11.47
C VAL A 2 14.19 25.05 -10.68
N ALA A 3 12.96 25.52 -10.53
CA ALA A 3 11.90 24.75 -9.84
C ALA A 3 11.57 23.42 -10.56
N LEU A 4 11.47 23.43 -11.87
CA LEU A 4 11.22 22.23 -12.67
C LEU A 4 12.38 21.24 -12.56
N GLN A 5 13.62 21.70 -12.61
CA GLN A 5 14.81 20.87 -12.45
C GLN A 5 14.86 20.23 -11.04
N ARG A 6 14.54 20.99 -10.00
CA ARG A 6 14.44 20.45 -8.62
C ARG A 6 13.38 19.38 -8.51
N ALA A 7 12.18 19.60 -9.05
CA ALA A 7 11.10 18.60 -9.03
C ALA A 7 11.50 17.32 -9.78
N GLN A 8 12.13 17.44 -10.95
CA GLN A 8 12.63 16.28 -11.70
C GLN A 8 13.73 15.53 -10.96
N MET A 9 14.65 16.25 -10.31
CA MET A 9 15.71 15.64 -9.49
C MET A 9 15.14 14.90 -8.28
N THR A 10 14.21 15.50 -7.55
CA THR A 10 13.53 14.87 -6.41
C THR A 10 12.82 13.59 -6.84
N ARG A 11 12.05 13.65 -7.93
CA ARG A 11 11.38 12.47 -8.50
C ARG A 11 12.37 11.37 -8.88
N ALA A 12 13.50 11.73 -9.50
CA ALA A 12 14.53 10.76 -9.87
C ALA A 12 15.17 10.09 -8.65
N ILE A 13 15.40 10.83 -7.56
CA ILE A 13 15.92 10.30 -6.30
C ILE A 13 14.93 9.32 -5.70
N LEU A 14 13.65 9.69 -5.59
CA LEU A 14 12.60 8.81 -5.07
C LEU A 14 12.49 7.50 -5.86
N LEU A 15 12.51 7.56 -7.19
CA LEU A 15 12.49 6.36 -8.04
C LEU A 15 13.71 5.47 -7.82
N ARG A 16 14.89 6.04 -7.57
CA ARG A 16 16.09 5.25 -7.23
C ARG A 16 15.97 4.60 -5.86
N MET A 17 15.38 5.29 -4.86
CA MET A 17 15.11 4.71 -3.54
C MET A 17 14.13 3.53 -3.63
N ILE A 18 13.07 3.66 -4.41
CA ILE A 18 12.11 2.59 -4.67
C ILE A 18 12.84 1.38 -5.27
N ARG A 19 13.65 1.58 -6.30
CA ARG A 19 14.46 0.49 -6.91
C ARG A 19 15.43 -0.17 -5.93
N MET A 20 16.03 0.59 -5.02
CA MET A 20 16.90 0.02 -3.99
C MET A 20 16.11 -0.88 -3.01
N ALA A 21 14.89 -0.49 -2.65
CA ALA A 21 14.01 -1.30 -1.82
C ALA A 21 13.59 -2.59 -2.55
N GLU A 22 13.20 -2.49 -3.83
CA GLU A 22 12.86 -3.63 -4.69
C GLU A 22 14.00 -4.65 -4.81
N LEU A 23 15.24 -4.20 -5.01
CA LEU A 23 16.41 -5.07 -5.12
C LEU A 23 16.64 -5.94 -3.89
N ARG A 24 16.13 -5.50 -2.74
CA ARG A 24 16.30 -6.23 -1.47
C ARG A 24 15.20 -7.27 -1.24
N ASP A 25 13.97 -6.97 -1.62
CA ASP A 25 12.83 -7.90 -1.50
C ASP A 25 12.48 -8.49 -2.87
N PRO A 26 12.77 -9.79 -3.10
CA PRO A 26 12.47 -10.43 -4.39
C PRO A 26 10.95 -10.54 -4.68
N LYS A 27 10.09 -10.25 -3.71
CA LYS A 27 8.64 -10.23 -3.88
C LYS A 27 8.13 -8.87 -4.36
N GLU A 28 8.92 -7.81 -4.16
CA GLU A 28 8.63 -6.45 -4.59
C GLU A 28 9.28 -6.20 -5.96
N THR A 29 8.59 -6.55 -7.03
CA THR A 29 9.11 -6.33 -8.39
C THR A 29 8.66 -4.96 -8.93
N GLY A 30 9.47 -4.35 -9.81
CA GLY A 30 9.11 -3.09 -10.44
C GLY A 30 7.75 -3.10 -11.14
N PRO A 31 7.33 -4.16 -11.86
CA PRO A 31 5.98 -4.32 -12.37
C PRO A 31 4.90 -4.28 -11.30
N HIS A 32 5.07 -5.00 -10.17
CA HIS A 32 4.13 -5.00 -9.04
C HIS A 32 3.94 -3.58 -8.48
N VAL A 33 5.01 -2.92 -8.10
CA VAL A 33 4.98 -1.57 -7.53
C VAL A 33 4.29 -0.56 -8.47
N ASN A 34 4.55 -0.66 -9.78
CA ASN A 34 3.91 0.20 -10.78
C ASN A 34 2.41 -0.10 -10.95
N ARG A 35 2.01 -1.38 -10.90
CA ARG A 35 0.60 -1.78 -10.97
C ARG A 35 -0.17 -1.30 -9.76
N VAL A 36 0.32 -1.57 -8.54
CA VAL A 36 -0.31 -1.10 -7.28
C VAL A 36 -0.48 0.41 -7.30
N ALA A 37 0.55 1.17 -7.70
CA ALA A 37 0.46 2.62 -7.82
C ALA A 37 -0.56 3.08 -8.87
N GLY A 38 -0.63 2.40 -10.01
CA GLY A 38 -1.61 2.70 -11.07
C GLY A 38 -3.04 2.42 -10.61
N TYR A 39 -3.29 1.26 -10.01
CA TYR A 39 -4.61 0.89 -9.48
C TYR A 39 -5.08 1.87 -8.40
N SER A 40 -4.18 2.23 -7.48
CA SER A 40 -4.49 3.20 -6.40
C SER A 40 -4.94 4.55 -6.96
N VAL A 41 -4.29 5.02 -8.02
CA VAL A 41 -4.66 6.27 -8.70
C VAL A 41 -6.05 6.17 -9.33
N GLU A 42 -6.37 5.09 -10.04
CA GLU A 42 -7.69 4.91 -10.67
C GLU A 42 -8.81 4.88 -9.62
N ILE A 43 -8.59 4.14 -8.51
CA ILE A 43 -9.56 4.07 -7.40
C ILE A 43 -9.75 5.47 -6.79
N TYR A 44 -8.66 6.18 -6.49
CA TYR A 44 -8.73 7.53 -5.91
C TYR A 44 -9.45 8.51 -6.81
N GLU A 45 -9.09 8.58 -8.11
CA GLU A 45 -9.72 9.53 -9.04
C GLU A 45 -11.23 9.29 -9.17
N ARG A 46 -11.66 8.03 -9.19
CA ARG A 46 -13.08 7.70 -9.25
C ARG A 46 -13.77 8.07 -7.95
N TRP A 47 -13.21 7.71 -6.80
CA TRP A 47 -13.74 8.08 -5.49
C TRP A 47 -13.86 9.60 -5.35
N ALA A 48 -12.82 10.33 -5.72
CA ALA A 48 -12.80 11.80 -5.65
C ALA A 48 -13.86 12.45 -6.56
N LYS A 49 -14.08 11.92 -7.77
CA LYS A 49 -15.14 12.34 -8.67
C LYS A 49 -16.53 12.06 -8.09
N ASN A 50 -16.74 10.87 -7.51
CA ASN A 50 -18.00 10.51 -6.86
C ASN A 50 -18.31 11.48 -5.69
N ASN A 51 -17.28 11.89 -4.96
CA ASN A 51 -17.34 12.83 -3.84
C ASN A 51 -17.26 14.32 -4.26
N LYS A 52 -17.27 14.61 -5.58
CA LYS A 52 -17.29 15.95 -6.16
C LYS A 52 -16.11 16.85 -5.74
N LEU A 53 -14.93 16.26 -5.54
CA LEU A 53 -13.72 17.02 -5.29
C LEU A 53 -13.34 17.87 -6.52
N GLU A 54 -12.68 19.02 -6.27
CA GLU A 54 -12.23 19.89 -7.34
C GLU A 54 -11.11 19.24 -8.17
N ARG A 55 -11.12 19.46 -9.48
CA ARG A 55 -10.14 18.89 -10.41
C ARG A 55 -8.70 19.20 -10.00
N LYS A 56 -8.44 20.42 -9.54
CA LYS A 56 -7.09 20.83 -9.09
C LYS A 56 -6.60 20.02 -7.89
N GLU A 57 -7.50 19.73 -6.95
CA GLU A 57 -7.19 18.89 -5.79
C GLU A 57 -6.90 17.44 -6.22
N ILE A 58 -7.74 16.90 -7.09
CA ILE A 58 -7.56 15.55 -7.63
C ILE A 58 -6.19 15.41 -8.30
N ASP A 59 -5.83 16.35 -9.19
CA ASP A 59 -4.57 16.31 -9.94
C ASP A 59 -3.35 16.40 -9.00
N ARG A 60 -3.41 17.25 -7.97
CA ARG A 60 -2.34 17.41 -6.98
C ARG A 60 -2.15 16.13 -6.14
N THR A 61 -3.22 15.57 -5.64
CA THR A 61 -3.19 14.37 -4.78
C THR A 61 -2.81 13.13 -5.57
N ARG A 62 -3.28 13.00 -6.81
CA ARG A 62 -3.00 11.87 -7.70
C ARG A 62 -1.49 11.58 -7.83
N ASP A 63 -0.70 12.63 -8.11
CA ASP A 63 0.74 12.46 -8.35
C ASP A 63 1.47 12.07 -7.04
N ASN A 64 1.07 12.65 -5.91
CA ASN A 64 1.59 12.30 -4.59
C ASN A 64 1.19 10.88 -4.19
N LEU A 65 -0.07 10.49 -4.40
CA LEU A 65 -0.54 9.14 -4.11
C LEU A 65 0.20 8.08 -4.93
N ARG A 66 0.43 8.36 -6.23
CA ARG A 66 1.19 7.44 -7.07
C ARG A 66 2.55 7.11 -6.47
N MET A 67 3.29 8.13 -6.04
CA MET A 67 4.61 7.96 -5.43
C MET A 67 4.53 7.30 -4.04
N ALA A 68 3.54 7.68 -3.23
CA ALA A 68 3.30 7.10 -1.91
C ALA A 68 2.96 5.60 -2.00
N ALA A 69 2.10 5.21 -2.95
CA ALA A 69 1.74 3.82 -3.18
C ALA A 69 2.95 2.97 -3.64
N MET A 70 3.88 3.54 -4.42
CA MET A 70 5.13 2.86 -4.77
C MET A 70 6.04 2.62 -3.56
N LEU A 71 5.84 3.35 -2.47
CA LEU A 71 6.63 3.26 -1.23
C LEU A 71 5.90 2.55 -0.08
N HIS A 72 4.73 1.91 -0.34
CA HIS A 72 3.93 1.30 0.71
C HIS A 72 4.74 0.33 1.58
N ASP A 73 5.62 -0.43 0.98
CA ASP A 73 6.45 -1.46 1.58
C ASP A 73 7.91 -1.03 1.86
N VAL A 74 8.21 0.27 1.75
CA VAL A 74 9.60 0.77 1.92
C VAL A 74 10.23 0.39 3.26
N GLY A 75 9.43 0.20 4.29
CA GLY A 75 9.92 -0.22 5.63
C GLY A 75 10.50 -1.63 5.67
N LYS A 76 10.29 -2.45 4.66
CA LYS A 76 10.94 -3.77 4.54
C LYS A 76 12.47 -3.67 4.48
N VAL A 77 13.03 -2.50 4.15
CA VAL A 77 14.47 -2.27 4.21
C VAL A 77 15.04 -2.42 5.63
N ALA A 78 14.22 -2.26 6.66
CA ALA A 78 14.60 -2.44 8.05
C ALA A 78 14.44 -3.90 8.56
N ILE A 79 13.84 -4.79 7.78
CA ILE A 79 13.65 -6.19 8.14
C ILE A 79 14.90 -7.00 7.81
N SER A 80 15.34 -7.87 8.72
CA SER A 80 16.49 -8.76 8.49
C SER A 80 16.25 -9.67 7.28
N ASP A 81 17.31 -9.89 6.48
CA ASP A 81 17.25 -10.81 5.33
C ASP A 81 16.87 -12.25 5.72
N MET A 82 17.21 -12.67 6.94
CA MET A 82 16.82 -13.99 7.47
C MET A 82 15.30 -14.16 7.56
N ILE A 83 14.56 -13.07 7.82
CA ILE A 83 13.10 -13.07 7.87
C ILE A 83 12.54 -12.72 6.50
N LEU A 84 13.02 -11.63 5.88
CA LEU A 84 12.51 -11.13 4.60
C LEU A 84 12.55 -12.19 3.49
N LYS A 85 13.66 -12.94 3.43
CA LYS A 85 13.93 -13.96 2.40
C LYS A 85 13.68 -15.39 2.88
N LYS A 86 13.05 -15.56 4.06
CA LYS A 86 12.80 -16.88 4.62
C LYS A 86 11.93 -17.71 3.67
N PRO A 87 12.38 -18.92 3.27
CA PRO A 87 11.52 -19.86 2.59
C PRO A 87 10.53 -20.49 3.59
N GLY A 88 9.23 -20.41 3.29
CA GLY A 88 8.18 -21.02 4.11
C GLY A 88 7.44 -20.04 5.05
N ARG A 89 6.79 -20.58 6.07
CA ARG A 89 5.94 -19.81 7.00
C ARG A 89 6.79 -19.14 8.08
N PHE A 90 6.37 -17.95 8.49
CA PHE A 90 6.92 -17.28 9.66
C PHE A 90 6.42 -17.91 10.95
N THR A 91 7.25 -17.90 12.00
CA THR A 91 6.78 -18.05 13.39
C THR A 91 6.01 -16.80 13.79
N ASP A 92 5.29 -16.85 14.92
CA ASP A 92 4.55 -15.66 15.43
C ASP A 92 5.49 -14.48 15.73
N GLU A 93 6.68 -14.77 16.25
CA GLU A 93 7.72 -13.77 16.51
C GLU A 93 8.24 -13.14 15.21
N GLU A 94 8.59 -13.96 14.23
CA GLU A 94 9.05 -13.50 12.90
C GLU A 94 7.95 -12.70 12.18
N TYR A 95 6.69 -13.13 12.31
CA TYR A 95 5.56 -12.40 11.75
C TYR A 95 5.36 -11.06 12.46
N GLY A 96 5.56 -11.00 13.78
CA GLY A 96 5.61 -9.75 14.54
C GLY A 96 6.67 -8.78 14.01
N ILE A 97 7.88 -9.29 13.75
CA ILE A 97 8.97 -8.49 13.15
C ILE A 97 8.59 -8.06 11.72
N MET A 98 8.03 -8.95 10.91
CA MET A 98 7.60 -8.60 9.54
C MET A 98 6.55 -7.49 9.57
N LYS A 99 5.55 -7.55 10.44
CA LYS A 99 4.52 -6.50 10.58
C LYS A 99 5.12 -5.13 10.89
N SER A 100 6.29 -5.07 11.50
CA SER A 100 6.95 -3.80 11.85
C SER A 100 7.35 -2.95 10.65
N HIS A 101 7.42 -3.52 9.42
CA HIS A 101 7.75 -2.73 8.22
C HIS A 101 6.78 -1.55 8.03
N THR A 102 5.54 -1.67 8.50
CA THR A 102 4.53 -0.62 8.38
C THR A 102 4.91 0.66 9.14
N TRP A 103 5.17 0.55 10.44
CA TRP A 103 5.57 1.71 11.23
C TRP A 103 7.03 2.13 10.95
N GLN A 104 7.92 1.21 10.60
CA GLN A 104 9.28 1.53 10.19
C GLN A 104 9.31 2.31 8.86
N GLY A 105 8.45 1.96 7.91
CA GLY A 105 8.24 2.72 6.69
C GLY A 105 7.65 4.11 6.96
N ALA A 106 6.63 4.19 7.80
CA ALA A 106 6.03 5.46 8.20
C ALA A 106 7.02 6.39 8.93
N ARG A 107 7.96 5.83 9.69
CA ARG A 107 9.01 6.55 10.41
C ARG A 107 9.94 7.34 9.49
N LEU A 108 10.14 6.91 8.24
CA LEU A 108 10.92 7.65 7.25
C LEU A 108 10.33 9.04 6.94
N PHE A 109 9.03 9.22 7.18
CA PHE A 109 8.26 10.42 6.89
C PHE A 109 7.79 11.16 8.15
N ILE A 110 8.47 10.97 9.29
CA ILE A 110 8.01 11.56 10.56
C ILE A 110 8.14 13.09 10.57
N ASN A 111 9.20 13.61 9.96
CA ASN A 111 9.44 15.05 9.80
C ASN A 111 8.81 15.55 8.51
N LYS A 112 7.49 15.58 8.47
CA LYS A 112 6.71 15.99 7.29
C LYS A 112 7.09 17.38 6.81
N GLN A 113 7.55 17.49 5.58
CA GLN A 113 7.89 18.75 4.91
C GLN A 113 7.00 19.03 3.69
N SER A 114 6.17 18.06 3.31
CA SER A 114 5.32 18.13 2.13
C SER A 114 4.05 17.29 2.29
N GLU A 115 3.06 17.54 1.46
CA GLU A 115 1.86 16.69 1.36
C GLU A 115 2.22 15.26 0.92
N PHE A 116 3.26 15.11 0.13
CA PHE A 116 3.77 13.78 -0.23
C PHE A 116 4.21 12.99 1.00
N ASP A 117 4.97 13.61 1.92
CA ASP A 117 5.41 12.93 3.16
C ASP A 117 4.22 12.49 4.00
N GLU A 118 3.17 13.30 4.04
CA GLU A 118 1.95 12.95 4.75
C GLU A 118 1.25 11.74 4.14
N LEU A 119 1.08 11.72 2.81
CA LEU A 119 0.47 10.59 2.12
C LEU A 119 1.32 9.33 2.24
N ALA A 120 2.64 9.44 2.06
CA ALA A 120 3.55 8.31 2.16
C ALA A 120 3.55 7.70 3.57
N GLN A 121 3.50 8.54 4.62
CA GLN A 121 3.36 8.08 6.00
C GLN A 121 2.04 7.35 6.21
N GLN A 122 0.90 7.93 5.76
CA GLN A 122 -0.42 7.32 5.88
C GLN A 122 -0.49 5.96 5.18
N VAL A 123 0.04 5.87 3.97
CA VAL A 123 0.07 4.62 3.20
C VAL A 123 0.93 3.58 3.91
N ALA A 124 2.17 3.92 4.26
CA ALA A 124 3.09 2.98 4.87
C ALA A 124 2.55 2.40 6.19
N ILE A 125 1.94 3.25 7.06
CA ILE A 125 1.45 2.81 8.36
C ILE A 125 0.18 1.97 8.26
N SER A 126 -0.66 2.12 7.23
CA SER A 126 -2.03 1.63 7.29
C SER A 126 -2.49 0.72 6.14
N HIS A 127 -1.65 0.43 5.14
CA HIS A 127 -2.05 -0.42 4.01
C HIS A 127 -2.33 -1.89 4.37
N HIS A 128 -1.98 -2.32 5.57
CA HIS A 128 -2.31 -3.63 6.13
C HIS A 128 -3.38 -3.59 7.24
N GLU A 129 -3.96 -2.43 7.50
CA GLU A 129 -5.15 -2.38 8.36
C GLU A 129 -6.34 -3.03 7.66
N ASN A 130 -7.24 -3.63 8.44
CA ASN A 130 -8.48 -4.19 7.96
C ASN A 130 -9.65 -3.32 8.43
N TRP A 131 -10.67 -3.13 7.59
CA TRP A 131 -11.82 -2.30 7.89
C TRP A 131 -12.51 -2.66 9.21
N ASP A 132 -12.52 -3.94 9.57
CA ASP A 132 -13.10 -4.46 10.82
C ASP A 132 -12.22 -4.31 12.06
N GLY A 133 -10.98 -3.82 11.90
CA GLY A 133 -10.01 -3.63 12.99
C GLY A 133 -9.15 -4.84 13.32
N THR A 134 -9.16 -5.88 12.49
CA THR A 134 -8.32 -7.08 12.67
C THR A 134 -6.95 -6.99 12.00
N GLY A 135 -6.66 -5.85 11.35
CA GLY A 135 -5.40 -5.59 10.65
C GLY A 135 -4.26 -5.14 11.56
N TYR A 136 -3.19 -4.69 10.96
CA TYR A 136 -2.01 -4.19 11.65
C TYR A 136 -1.41 -2.96 10.94
N PRO A 137 -0.57 -2.17 11.63
CA PRO A 137 -0.02 -2.35 12.97
C PRO A 137 -0.98 -1.90 14.10
N GLY A 138 -2.12 -1.28 13.79
CA GLY A 138 -3.02 -0.70 14.76
C GLY A 138 -2.55 0.67 15.28
N HIS A 139 -2.99 1.00 16.49
CA HIS A 139 -2.62 2.25 17.16
C HIS A 139 -1.23 2.12 17.80
N VAL A 140 -0.19 2.40 17.03
CA VAL A 140 1.20 2.39 17.49
C VAL A 140 1.84 3.78 17.40
N ASP A 141 2.80 4.03 18.27
CA ASP A 141 3.72 5.15 18.16
C ASP A 141 4.71 4.91 17.03
N ILE A 142 4.80 5.83 16.08
CA ILE A 142 5.59 5.64 14.84
C ILE A 142 7.09 5.61 15.12
N GLU A 143 7.58 6.28 16.18
CA GLU A 143 9.01 6.30 16.49
C GLU A 143 9.48 4.99 17.12
N SER A 144 8.70 4.47 18.05
CA SER A 144 9.08 3.33 18.87
C SER A 144 8.41 2.01 18.51
N GLY A 145 7.32 2.06 17.71
CA GLY A 145 6.46 0.91 17.42
C GLY A 145 5.66 0.41 18.62
N LYS A 146 5.68 1.12 19.75
CA LYS A 146 4.95 0.72 20.96
C LYS A 146 3.45 0.97 20.81
N PRO A 147 2.59 0.11 21.39
CA PRO A 147 1.15 0.33 21.37
C PRO A 147 0.79 1.66 22.05
N LEU A 148 -0.05 2.47 21.39
CA LEU A 148 -0.71 3.64 21.97
C LEU A 148 -2.08 3.27 22.55
N LYS A 149 -2.73 2.25 21.99
CA LYS A 149 -3.93 1.60 22.52
C LYS A 149 -3.71 0.09 22.44
N THR A 150 -4.07 -0.63 23.50
CA THR A 150 -3.87 -2.08 23.59
C THR A 150 -5.20 -2.83 23.54
N GLY A 151 -5.18 -3.97 22.86
CA GLY A 151 -6.23 -4.97 22.92
C GLY A 151 -6.15 -5.82 24.20
N PRO A 152 -7.04 -6.82 24.33
CA PRO A 152 -7.15 -7.63 25.55
C PRO A 152 -5.87 -8.40 25.92
N ASN A 153 -5.05 -8.77 24.94
CA ASN A 153 -3.82 -9.55 25.15
C ASN A 153 -2.56 -8.67 25.17
N GLY A 154 -2.73 -7.34 25.20
CA GLY A 154 -1.60 -6.38 25.23
C GLY A 154 -1.02 -6.02 23.85
N GLU A 155 -1.53 -6.59 22.76
CA GLU A 155 -1.18 -6.21 21.39
C GLU A 155 -1.76 -4.83 21.04
N PRO A 156 -1.21 -4.15 20.02
CA PRO A 156 -1.80 -2.91 19.52
C PRO A 156 -3.24 -3.14 19.05
N LEU A 157 -4.16 -2.29 19.50
CA LEU A 157 -5.54 -2.31 19.02
C LEU A 157 -5.56 -1.86 17.55
N GLY A 158 -6.15 -2.68 16.66
CA GLY A 158 -6.29 -2.36 15.24
C GLY A 158 -7.12 -1.09 14.99
N ARG A 159 -6.81 -0.36 13.94
CA ARG A 159 -7.62 0.76 13.46
C ARG A 159 -8.84 0.21 12.73
N LYS A 160 -10.02 0.81 12.97
CA LYS A 160 -11.27 0.33 12.41
C LYS A 160 -11.99 1.41 11.61
N GLY A 161 -12.56 1.01 10.47
CA GLY A 161 -13.37 1.91 9.66
C GLY A 161 -12.59 3.14 9.21
N GLU A 162 -13.14 4.33 9.43
CA GLU A 162 -12.54 5.61 9.03
C GLU A 162 -11.35 6.05 9.91
N GLU A 163 -11.03 5.35 11.00
CA GLU A 163 -9.75 5.54 11.69
C GLU A 163 -8.56 5.18 10.79
N ILE A 164 -8.79 4.33 9.77
CA ILE A 164 -7.80 3.97 8.76
C ILE A 164 -7.75 5.10 7.72
N PRO A 165 -6.59 5.74 7.51
CA PRO A 165 -6.45 6.77 6.48
C PRO A 165 -6.94 6.31 5.11
N LEU A 166 -7.63 7.19 4.38
CA LEU A 166 -8.19 6.92 3.06
C LEU A 166 -7.19 6.26 2.10
N PHE A 167 -5.98 6.80 2.05
CA PHE A 167 -4.96 6.33 1.11
C PHE A 167 -4.43 4.93 1.47
N GLY A 168 -4.38 4.59 2.75
CA GLY A 168 -4.08 3.23 3.19
C GLY A 168 -5.15 2.22 2.78
N ARG A 169 -6.43 2.60 2.92
CA ARG A 169 -7.57 1.76 2.47
C ARG A 169 -7.54 1.53 0.96
N ILE A 170 -7.22 2.56 0.17
CA ILE A 170 -7.10 2.47 -1.29
C ILE A 170 -5.94 1.55 -1.69
N VAL A 171 -4.75 1.77 -1.11
CA VAL A 171 -3.56 0.97 -1.45
C VAL A 171 -3.74 -0.49 -1.03
N SER A 172 -4.41 -0.75 0.10
CA SER A 172 -4.75 -2.12 0.54
C SER A 172 -5.55 -2.90 -0.51
N ILE A 173 -6.55 -2.27 -1.15
CA ILE A 173 -7.33 -2.90 -2.23
C ILE A 173 -6.44 -3.20 -3.43
N ALA A 174 -5.62 -2.24 -3.84
CA ALA A 174 -4.74 -2.35 -4.99
C ALA A 174 -3.68 -3.46 -4.81
N ASP A 175 -3.04 -3.50 -3.64
CA ASP A 175 -2.01 -4.49 -3.32
C ASP A 175 -2.58 -5.90 -3.24
N VAL A 176 -3.71 -6.09 -2.56
CA VAL A 176 -4.34 -7.42 -2.45
C VAL A 176 -4.80 -7.93 -3.81
N TYR A 177 -5.42 -7.08 -4.64
CA TYR A 177 -5.80 -7.47 -5.99
C TYR A 177 -4.59 -7.94 -6.78
N ASP A 178 -3.52 -7.14 -6.81
CA ASP A 178 -2.29 -7.51 -7.52
C ASP A 178 -1.70 -8.82 -6.98
N ALA A 179 -1.72 -9.01 -5.67
CA ALA A 179 -1.24 -10.23 -5.04
C ALA A 179 -2.05 -11.48 -5.41
N LEU A 180 -3.34 -11.35 -5.68
CA LEU A 180 -4.20 -12.48 -6.06
C LEU A 180 -4.02 -12.85 -7.54
N VAL A 181 -3.97 -11.86 -8.45
CA VAL A 181 -3.93 -12.10 -9.90
C VAL A 181 -2.52 -12.27 -10.46
N SER A 182 -1.47 -11.91 -9.70
CA SER A 182 -0.08 -12.05 -10.14
C SER A 182 0.50 -13.39 -9.74
N GLN A 183 1.18 -14.05 -10.67
CA GLN A 183 1.93 -15.25 -10.37
C GLN A 183 3.09 -14.91 -9.43
N ARG A 184 3.20 -15.62 -8.30
CA ARG A 184 4.30 -15.50 -7.34
C ARG A 184 5.09 -16.80 -7.32
N VAL A 185 6.39 -16.72 -6.98
CA VAL A 185 7.35 -17.84 -7.00
C VAL A 185 6.85 -19.13 -6.32
N TYR A 186 5.85 -19.01 -5.41
CA TYR A 186 5.36 -20.13 -4.60
C TYR A 186 3.84 -20.37 -4.69
N LYS A 187 3.13 -19.70 -5.61
CA LYS A 187 1.67 -19.83 -5.71
C LYS A 187 1.23 -19.51 -7.14
N ASP A 188 0.45 -20.42 -7.73
CA ASP A 188 -0.25 -20.12 -8.97
C ASP A 188 -1.17 -18.91 -8.79
N ALA A 189 -1.22 -18.06 -9.82
CA ALA A 189 -2.17 -16.96 -9.85
C ALA A 189 -3.60 -17.51 -9.84
N TRP A 190 -4.48 -16.86 -9.10
CA TRP A 190 -5.91 -17.13 -9.21
C TRP A 190 -6.41 -16.69 -10.58
N THR A 191 -7.49 -17.30 -11.04
CA THR A 191 -8.22 -16.69 -12.16
C THR A 191 -8.69 -15.31 -11.72
N GLU A 192 -8.81 -14.38 -12.65
CA GLU A 192 -9.29 -13.04 -12.30
C GLU A 192 -10.70 -13.11 -11.68
N ASP A 193 -11.56 -13.97 -12.19
CA ASP A 193 -12.93 -14.15 -11.69
C ASP A 193 -12.94 -14.62 -10.24
N ASP A 194 -12.11 -15.60 -9.87
CA ASP A 194 -11.97 -16.07 -8.48
C ASP A 194 -11.44 -14.97 -7.57
N ALA A 195 -10.44 -14.21 -8.04
CA ALA A 195 -9.88 -13.08 -7.29
C ALA A 195 -10.92 -11.98 -7.03
N LEU A 196 -11.72 -11.63 -8.05
CA LEU A 196 -12.78 -10.62 -7.94
C LEU A 196 -13.90 -11.09 -7.02
N GLU A 197 -14.27 -12.37 -7.06
CA GLU A 197 -15.27 -12.94 -6.15
C GLU A 197 -14.77 -12.87 -4.69
N GLU A 198 -13.52 -13.24 -4.45
CA GLU A 198 -12.92 -13.16 -3.12
C GLU A 198 -12.85 -11.72 -2.60
N MET A 199 -12.46 -10.77 -3.44
CA MET A 199 -12.44 -9.35 -3.06
C MET A 199 -13.83 -8.83 -2.68
N ARG A 200 -14.90 -9.28 -3.34
CA ARG A 200 -16.29 -8.94 -2.94
C ARG A 200 -16.63 -9.46 -1.55
N LYS A 201 -16.20 -10.68 -1.21
CA LYS A 201 -16.43 -11.29 0.11
C LYS A 201 -15.71 -10.54 1.22
N MET A 202 -14.61 -9.87 0.91
CA MET A 202 -13.83 -9.08 1.86
C MET A 202 -14.41 -7.67 2.14
N ALA A 203 -15.48 -7.26 1.46
CA ALA A 203 -16.15 -5.98 1.74
C ALA A 203 -16.69 -5.94 3.17
N GLY A 204 -16.41 -4.86 3.90
CA GLY A 204 -16.82 -4.68 5.30
C GLY A 204 -15.98 -5.43 6.33
N THR A 205 -15.09 -6.33 5.91
CA THR A 205 -14.11 -6.99 6.78
C THR A 205 -12.70 -6.46 6.53
N LYS A 206 -12.10 -6.83 5.42
CA LYS A 206 -10.79 -6.32 5.04
C LYS A 206 -10.87 -4.94 4.38
N PHE A 207 -11.81 -4.76 3.48
CA PHE A 207 -11.94 -3.55 2.67
C PHE A 207 -13.09 -2.67 3.09
N ASP A 208 -12.89 -1.37 2.94
CA ASP A 208 -13.93 -0.36 2.97
C ASP A 208 -15.00 -0.69 1.93
N PRO A 209 -16.29 -0.85 2.33
CA PRO A 209 -17.36 -1.18 1.39
C PRO A 209 -17.55 -0.17 0.26
N GLU A 210 -17.36 1.14 0.54
CA GLU A 210 -17.45 2.18 -0.50
C GLU A 210 -16.31 2.02 -1.52
N LEU A 211 -15.09 1.88 -1.04
CA LEU A 211 -13.90 1.83 -1.90
C LEU A 211 -13.84 0.56 -2.75
N ILE A 212 -14.31 -0.58 -2.24
CA ILE A 212 -14.37 -1.81 -3.04
C ILE A 212 -15.38 -1.68 -4.19
N GLU A 213 -16.50 -1.01 -4.00
CA GLU A 213 -17.44 -0.71 -5.07
C GLU A 213 -16.82 0.24 -6.11
N VAL A 214 -16.06 1.25 -5.64
CA VAL A 214 -15.30 2.14 -6.54
C VAL A 214 -14.27 1.36 -7.35
N PHE A 215 -13.55 0.40 -6.75
CA PHE A 215 -12.62 -0.49 -7.46
C PHE A 215 -13.32 -1.22 -8.62
N PHE A 216 -14.51 -1.78 -8.39
CA PHE A 216 -15.26 -2.45 -9.46
C PHE A 216 -15.71 -1.49 -10.57
N GLN A 217 -15.97 -0.22 -10.27
CA GLN A 217 -16.32 0.78 -11.29
C GLN A 217 -15.14 1.07 -12.24
N VAL A 218 -13.90 0.95 -11.76
CA VAL A 218 -12.68 1.25 -12.53
C VAL A 218 -11.97 -0.01 -13.04
N LEU A 219 -12.54 -1.18 -12.87
CA LEU A 219 -11.94 -2.45 -13.26
C LEU A 219 -11.43 -2.49 -14.71
N PRO A 220 -12.12 -1.91 -15.73
CA PRO A 220 -11.57 -1.86 -17.08
C PRO A 220 -10.24 -1.12 -17.18
N ASN A 221 -10.06 -0.02 -16.42
CA ASN A 221 -8.82 0.74 -16.38
C ASN A 221 -7.72 -0.05 -15.67
N ILE A 222 -8.06 -0.74 -14.57
CA ILE A 222 -7.17 -1.61 -13.82
C ILE A 222 -6.61 -2.73 -14.71
N ARG A 223 -7.45 -3.37 -15.53
CA ARG A 223 -7.04 -4.37 -16.52
C ARG A 223 -6.04 -3.79 -17.53
N THR A 224 -6.31 -2.60 -18.05
CA THR A 224 -5.39 -1.92 -18.97
C THR A 224 -4.02 -1.68 -18.35
N ILE A 225 -3.96 -1.28 -17.06
CA ILE A 225 -2.72 -1.09 -16.32
C ILE A 225 -2.02 -2.44 -16.10
N SER A 226 -2.77 -3.48 -15.73
CA SER A 226 -2.25 -4.84 -15.57
C SER A 226 -1.54 -5.31 -16.84
N ASP A 227 -2.20 -5.16 -17.98
CA ASP A 227 -1.67 -5.57 -19.29
C ASP A 227 -0.39 -4.81 -19.65
N LYS A 228 -0.34 -3.50 -19.36
CA LYS A 228 0.82 -2.65 -19.60
C LYS A 228 2.07 -3.09 -18.82
N TYR A 229 1.89 -3.58 -17.60
CA TYR A 229 2.97 -3.99 -16.70
C TYR A 229 3.00 -5.52 -16.48
N LYS A 230 2.50 -6.30 -17.43
CA LYS A 230 2.78 -7.74 -17.45
C LYS A 230 4.28 -7.91 -17.49
N SER A 231 4.82 -8.68 -16.56
CA SER A 231 6.23 -9.06 -16.60
C SER A 231 6.44 -9.84 -17.90
N ASP A 232 7.38 -9.41 -18.72
CA ASP A 232 7.92 -10.27 -19.76
C ASP A 232 8.50 -11.49 -19.04
N LEU A 233 7.83 -12.64 -19.16
CA LEU A 233 8.26 -13.94 -18.67
C LEU A 233 9.41 -14.47 -19.51
#